data_d585dd630e5bc9b4bffab0823e3d4ac2
#
_entry.id   d585dd630e5bc9b4bffab0823e3d4ac2
#
_cell.length_a   1.000
_cell.length_b   1.000
_cell.length_c   1.000
_cell.angle_alpha   90.00
_cell.angle_beta   90.00
_cell.angle_gamma   90.00
#
_symmetry.space_group_name_H-M   'P 1'
#
loop_
_entity.id
_entity.type
_entity.pdbx_description
1 polymer ?
#
loop_
_entity_poly.entity_id
_entity_poly.type
_entity_poly.pdbx_seq_one_letter_code
_entity_poly.pdbx_strand_id
1 'polypeptide(L)'
;MQRSNEFQFLIGNHLHNSILAAIEENNNNEISIVKNNRIITTISKAKANDLAKAIIALNDNYGDKVVGVILHGSYAVNKAREDSDIDVFVLVKEKMQQSDLWKFKALLADSIDIHFSTVDYFWNVNNTIHQNIMRKGLLLWVS
;
A
#
# COMPACT_ATOMS: atom_id res chain seq x y z
N MET A 1 5.68 -19.71 7.63
CA MET A 1 6.25 -18.85 6.62
C MET A 1 7.27 -17.90 7.21
N GLN A 2 8.41 -17.79 6.59
CA GLN A 2 9.48 -16.98 7.10
C GLN A 2 9.48 -15.59 6.43
N ARG A 3 9.64 -14.54 7.21
CA ARG A 3 9.75 -13.16 6.71
C ARG A 3 11.19 -12.73 6.81
N SER A 4 11.83 -12.50 5.67
CA SER A 4 13.14 -11.85 5.63
C SER A 4 12.99 -10.33 5.88
N ASN A 5 11.92 -9.74 5.35
CA ASN A 5 11.40 -8.47 5.79
C ASN A 5 9.88 -8.47 5.60
N GLU A 6 9.19 -7.61 6.35
CA GLU A 6 7.73 -7.61 6.42
C GLU A 6 7.09 -7.16 5.10
N PHE A 7 7.70 -6.17 4.47
CA PHE A 7 7.20 -5.63 3.20
C PHE A 7 7.26 -6.68 2.10
N GLN A 8 8.39 -7.38 1.99
CA GLN A 8 8.57 -8.44 1.01
C GLN A 8 7.63 -9.62 1.26
N PHE A 9 7.39 -9.94 2.53
CA PHE A 9 6.43 -10.98 2.89
C PHE A 9 5.05 -10.66 2.33
N LEU A 10 4.57 -9.45 2.55
CA LEU A 10 3.23 -9.07 2.12
C LEU A 10 3.11 -9.10 0.60
N ILE A 11 4.08 -8.55 -0.11
CA ILE A 11 4.07 -8.57 -1.57
C ILE A 11 4.18 -9.99 -2.10
N GLY A 12 5.13 -10.75 -1.60
CA GLY A 12 5.41 -12.09 -2.13
C GLY A 12 4.30 -13.10 -1.93
N ASN A 13 3.44 -12.91 -0.92
CA ASN A 13 2.42 -13.88 -0.58
C ASN A 13 1.02 -13.54 -1.06
N HIS A 14 0.74 -12.28 -1.31
CA HIS A 14 -0.62 -11.84 -1.58
C HIS A 14 -0.81 -11.18 -2.94
N LEU A 15 0.27 -10.81 -3.60
CA LEU A 15 0.15 -10.20 -4.92
C LEU A 15 -0.17 -11.23 -5.99
N HIS A 16 -1.08 -10.84 -6.87
CA HIS A 16 -1.36 -11.58 -8.08
C HIS A 16 -0.14 -11.54 -9.02
N ASN A 17 0.12 -12.65 -9.73
CA ASN A 17 1.30 -12.75 -10.60
C ASN A 17 1.38 -11.65 -11.66
N SER A 18 0.24 -11.19 -12.18
CA SER A 18 0.20 -10.15 -13.20
C SER A 18 0.63 -8.78 -12.69
N ILE A 19 0.60 -8.58 -11.37
CA ILE A 19 0.93 -7.29 -10.75
C ILE A 19 2.07 -7.43 -9.75
N LEU A 20 2.62 -8.62 -9.65
CA LEU A 20 3.67 -8.90 -8.69
C LEU A 20 4.89 -8.02 -8.94
N ALA A 21 5.32 -7.35 -7.90
CA ALA A 21 6.54 -6.58 -7.88
C ALA A 21 7.56 -7.24 -6.96
N ALA A 22 8.80 -7.28 -7.39
CA ALA A 22 9.90 -7.69 -6.54
C ALA A 22 10.45 -6.50 -5.78
N ILE A 23 10.92 -6.75 -4.56
CA ILE A 23 11.57 -5.72 -3.77
C ILE A 23 13.06 -6.01 -3.76
N GLU A 24 13.83 -5.00 -4.09
CA GLU A 24 15.29 -5.08 -4.07
C GLU A 24 15.86 -3.97 -3.20
N GLU A 25 16.72 -4.34 -2.23
CA GLU A 25 17.48 -3.35 -1.50
C GLU A 25 18.69 -2.92 -2.31
N ASN A 26 18.97 -1.63 -2.33
CA ASN A 26 20.17 -1.13 -2.97
C ASN A 26 21.14 -0.52 -1.95
N ASN A 27 22.32 -0.13 -2.42
CA ASN A 27 23.39 0.37 -1.56
C ASN A 27 23.12 1.78 -0.98
N ASN A 28 22.05 2.44 -1.43
CA ASN A 28 21.71 3.80 -1.00
C ASN A 28 20.66 3.82 0.11
N ASN A 29 20.46 2.69 0.79
CA ASN A 29 19.47 2.58 1.85
C ASN A 29 18.05 2.83 1.34
N GLU A 30 17.77 2.36 0.13
CA GLU A 30 16.48 2.45 -0.52
C GLU A 30 15.96 1.07 -0.88
N ILE A 31 14.65 0.98 -1.07
CA ILE A 31 13.99 -0.21 -1.57
C ILE A 31 13.38 0.13 -2.92
N SER A 32 13.66 -0.70 -3.91
CA SER A 32 13.11 -0.57 -5.25
C SER A 32 11.97 -1.57 -5.43
N ILE A 33 10.86 -1.09 -5.96
CA ILE A 33 9.76 -1.95 -6.38
C ILE A 33 9.92 -2.18 -7.87
N VAL A 34 10.10 -3.46 -8.25
CA VAL A 34 10.44 -3.86 -9.60
C VAL A 34 9.30 -4.71 -10.18
N LYS A 35 8.91 -4.41 -11.40
CA LYS A 35 7.90 -5.18 -12.15
C LYS A 35 8.37 -5.31 -13.59
N ASN A 36 8.34 -6.54 -14.12
CA ASN A 36 8.78 -6.83 -15.49
C ASN A 36 10.21 -6.34 -15.75
N ASN A 37 11.11 -6.57 -14.80
CA ASN A 37 12.51 -6.16 -14.86
C ASN A 37 12.73 -4.65 -14.93
N ARG A 38 11.73 -3.87 -14.56
CA ARG A 38 11.84 -2.41 -14.51
C ARG A 38 11.58 -1.91 -13.09
N ILE A 39 12.38 -0.94 -12.67
CA ILE A 39 12.12 -0.23 -11.40
C ILE A 39 10.93 0.68 -11.63
N ILE A 40 9.84 0.40 -10.89
CA ILE A 40 8.63 1.21 -10.95
C ILE A 40 8.78 2.42 -10.03
N THR A 41 9.30 2.22 -8.84
CA THR A 41 9.50 3.29 -7.86
C THR A 41 10.57 2.90 -6.86
N THR A 42 11.12 3.90 -6.19
CA THR A 42 12.05 3.72 -5.07
C THR A 42 11.51 4.40 -3.82
N ILE A 43 11.70 3.77 -2.69
CA ILE A 43 11.24 4.27 -1.39
C ILE A 43 12.41 4.13 -0.43
N SER A 44 12.65 5.16 0.40
CA SER A 44 13.65 5.03 1.44
C SER A 44 13.31 3.86 2.37
N LYS A 45 14.32 3.23 2.92
CA LYS A 45 14.11 2.07 3.79
C LYS A 45 13.26 2.43 5.00
N ALA A 46 13.45 3.61 5.57
CA ALA A 46 12.65 4.08 6.69
C ALA A 46 11.16 4.19 6.34
N LYS A 47 10.83 4.79 5.18
CA LYS A 47 9.45 4.91 4.71
C LYS A 47 8.85 3.58 4.32
N ALA A 48 9.63 2.70 3.72
CA ALA A 48 9.18 1.35 3.40
C ALA A 48 8.85 0.57 4.66
N ASN A 49 9.61 0.72 5.73
CA ASN A 49 9.32 0.11 7.01
C ASN A 49 8.02 0.66 7.62
N ASP A 50 7.80 1.97 7.52
CA ASP A 50 6.54 2.58 7.98
C ASP A 50 5.34 2.02 7.21
N LEU A 51 5.48 1.85 5.91
CA LEU A 51 4.45 1.26 5.07
C LEU A 51 4.18 -0.20 5.45
N ALA A 52 5.23 -0.98 5.65
CA ALA A 52 5.08 -2.38 6.06
C ALA A 52 4.37 -2.50 7.40
N LYS A 53 4.71 -1.66 8.37
CA LYS A 53 4.06 -1.64 9.67
C LYS A 53 2.57 -1.28 9.54
N ALA A 54 2.25 -0.33 8.67
CA ALA A 54 0.86 0.06 8.42
C ALA A 54 0.05 -1.11 7.85
N ILE A 55 0.60 -1.84 6.89
CA ILE A 55 -0.07 -2.98 6.28
C ILE A 55 -0.25 -4.12 7.30
N ILE A 56 0.76 -4.38 8.12
CA ILE A 56 0.66 -5.39 9.17
C ILE A 56 -0.39 -5.01 10.20
N ALA A 57 -0.43 -3.74 10.61
CA ALA A 57 -1.44 -3.25 11.54
C ALA A 57 -2.86 -3.39 10.96
N LEU A 58 -3.02 -3.12 9.65
CA LEU A 58 -4.29 -3.37 8.96
C LEU A 58 -4.70 -4.84 9.06
N ASN A 59 -3.77 -5.72 8.75
CA ASN A 59 -4.04 -7.15 8.78
C ASN A 59 -4.36 -7.64 10.19
N ASP A 60 -3.64 -7.18 11.19
CA ASP A 60 -3.84 -7.58 12.58
C ASP A 60 -5.17 -7.11 13.14
N ASN A 61 -5.61 -5.91 12.77
CA ASN A 61 -6.83 -5.30 13.31
C ASN A 61 -8.08 -5.58 12.46
N TYR A 62 -7.92 -5.70 11.14
CA TYR A 62 -9.05 -5.74 10.21
C TYR A 62 -8.85 -6.76 9.09
N GLY A 63 -7.98 -7.77 9.27
CA GLY A 63 -7.59 -8.69 8.21
C GLY A 63 -8.77 -9.31 7.46
N ASP A 64 -9.80 -9.72 8.16
CA ASP A 64 -11.00 -10.34 7.56
C ASP A 64 -11.82 -9.36 6.72
N LYS A 65 -11.66 -8.07 6.96
CA LYS A 65 -12.43 -7.02 6.29
C LYS A 65 -11.67 -6.39 5.14
N VAL A 66 -10.36 -6.54 5.08
CA VAL A 66 -9.53 -5.93 4.05
C VAL A 66 -9.51 -6.81 2.81
N VAL A 67 -9.85 -6.23 1.67
CA VAL A 67 -9.81 -6.91 0.37
C VAL A 67 -8.48 -6.67 -0.33
N GLY A 68 -7.98 -5.46 -0.28
CA GLY A 68 -6.71 -5.12 -0.91
C GLY A 68 -6.13 -3.83 -0.40
N VAL A 69 -4.81 -3.69 -0.56
CA VAL A 69 -4.06 -2.49 -0.19
C VAL A 69 -3.29 -2.02 -1.41
N ILE A 70 -3.50 -0.77 -1.78
CA ILE A 70 -2.95 -0.20 -3.00
C ILE A 70 -2.08 1.02 -2.65
N LEU A 71 -0.85 1.03 -3.14
CA LEU A 71 0.00 2.21 -3.12
C LEU A 71 -0.40 3.09 -4.30
N HIS A 72 -0.68 4.36 -4.04
CA HIS A 72 -1.01 5.30 -5.11
C HIS A 72 -0.28 6.63 -4.90
N GLY A 73 -0.63 7.64 -5.69
CA GLY A 73 0.00 8.94 -5.59
C GLY A 73 1.42 8.95 -6.13
N SER A 74 2.24 9.87 -5.63
CA SER A 74 3.57 10.14 -6.18
C SER A 74 4.53 8.96 -6.09
N TYR A 75 4.45 8.15 -5.03
CA TYR A 75 5.31 6.97 -4.90
C TYR A 75 4.97 5.88 -5.91
N ALA A 76 3.72 5.75 -6.29
CA ALA A 76 3.31 4.73 -7.25
C ALA A 76 3.84 5.02 -8.67
N VAL A 77 4.09 6.28 -8.99
CA VAL A 77 4.55 6.72 -10.32
C VAL A 77 5.98 7.24 -10.32
N ASN A 78 6.72 7.00 -9.26
CA ASN A 78 8.13 7.39 -9.11
C ASN A 78 8.35 8.91 -9.23
N LYS A 79 7.44 9.70 -8.67
CA LYS A 79 7.52 11.16 -8.64
C LYS A 79 7.57 11.71 -7.23
N ALA A 80 7.76 10.85 -6.24
CA ALA A 80 7.81 11.27 -4.86
C ALA A 80 9.09 12.06 -4.57
N ARG A 81 8.95 13.02 -3.68
CA ARG A 81 10.06 13.75 -3.08
C ARG A 81 10.31 13.21 -1.68
N GLU A 82 11.41 13.64 -1.09
CA GLU A 82 11.78 13.22 0.26
C GLU A 82 10.70 13.53 1.30
N ASP A 83 10.00 14.66 1.14
CA ASP A 83 8.91 15.08 2.02
C ASP A 83 7.53 14.60 1.59
N SER A 84 7.44 13.79 0.54
CA SER A 84 6.15 13.27 0.07
C SER A 84 5.59 12.24 1.05
N ASP A 85 4.27 12.28 1.27
CA ASP A 85 3.57 11.24 2.00
C ASP A 85 3.42 9.99 1.15
N ILE A 86 3.29 8.86 1.83
CA ILE A 86 2.98 7.59 1.20
C ILE A 86 1.46 7.45 1.18
N ASP A 87 0.88 7.50 -0.01
CA ASP A 87 -0.57 7.41 -0.19
C ASP A 87 -1.00 5.95 -0.31
N VAL A 88 -1.79 5.51 0.65
CA VAL A 88 -2.27 4.13 0.73
C VAL A 88 -3.78 4.12 0.61
N PHE A 89 -4.31 3.29 -0.27
CA PHE A 89 -5.74 3.12 -0.46
C PHE A 89 -6.13 1.70 -0.09
N VAL A 90 -7.07 1.58 0.84
CA VAL A 90 -7.48 0.28 1.37
C VAL A 90 -8.90 -0.01 0.93
N LEU A 91 -9.09 -1.14 0.25
CA LEU A 91 -10.40 -1.65 -0.10
C LEU A 91 -10.89 -2.59 0.99
N VAL A 92 -12.08 -2.33 1.49
CA VAL A 92 -12.70 -3.11 2.56
C VAL A 92 -14.05 -3.67 2.12
N LYS A 93 -14.47 -4.74 2.76
CA LYS A 93 -15.77 -5.39 2.46
C LYS A 93 -16.93 -4.55 2.94
N GLU A 94 -16.80 -3.92 4.09
CA GLU A 94 -17.85 -3.17 4.75
C GLU A 94 -17.31 -1.83 5.22
N LYS A 95 -18.18 -0.82 5.23
CA LYS A 95 -17.82 0.50 5.71
C LYS A 95 -17.41 0.44 7.17
N MET A 96 -16.26 1.01 7.47
CA MET A 96 -15.76 1.11 8.84
C MET A 96 -16.32 2.35 9.53
N GLN A 97 -16.51 2.25 10.86
CA GLN A 97 -16.96 3.38 11.63
C GLN A 97 -15.87 4.46 11.72
N GLN A 98 -16.29 5.71 11.71
CA GLN A 98 -15.36 6.85 11.74
C GLN A 98 -14.46 6.83 12.97
N SER A 99 -14.98 6.44 14.12
CA SER A 99 -14.19 6.35 15.34
C SER A 99 -13.08 5.31 15.25
N ASP A 100 -13.34 4.18 14.60
CA ASP A 100 -12.34 3.13 14.40
C ASP A 100 -11.25 3.59 13.44
N LEU A 101 -11.64 4.30 12.37
CA LEU A 101 -10.69 4.86 11.42
C LEU A 101 -9.76 5.86 12.09
N TRP A 102 -10.27 6.72 12.94
CA TRP A 102 -9.45 7.70 13.66
C TRP A 102 -8.46 7.04 14.62
N LYS A 103 -8.92 6.04 15.35
CA LYS A 103 -8.04 5.29 16.25
C LYS A 103 -6.94 4.58 15.47
N PHE A 104 -7.28 3.99 14.33
CA PHE A 104 -6.31 3.29 13.50
C PHE A 104 -5.28 4.26 12.93
N LYS A 105 -5.73 5.38 12.36
CA LYS A 105 -4.83 6.40 11.81
C LYS A 105 -3.85 6.95 12.84
N ALA A 106 -4.27 7.04 14.09
CA ALA A 106 -3.40 7.51 15.18
C ALA A 106 -2.24 6.55 15.48
N LEU A 107 -2.32 5.29 15.06
CA LEU A 107 -1.24 4.32 15.23
C LEU A 107 -0.17 4.40 14.15
N LEU A 108 -0.45 5.10 13.05
CA LEU A 108 0.41 5.12 11.89
C LEU A 108 1.44 6.24 11.99
N ALA A 109 2.56 6.06 11.29
CA ALA A 109 3.55 7.12 11.11
C ALA A 109 2.94 8.29 10.33
N ASP A 110 3.42 9.50 10.61
CA ASP A 110 2.92 10.71 9.95
C ASP A 110 3.12 10.71 8.44
N SER A 111 4.10 9.93 7.95
CA SER A 111 4.38 9.78 6.52
C SER A 111 3.33 8.99 5.77
N ILE A 112 2.43 8.30 6.46
CA ILE A 112 1.41 7.46 5.85
C ILE A 112 0.08 8.22 5.78
N ASP A 113 -0.40 8.41 4.54
CA ASP A 113 -1.73 8.98 4.28
C ASP A 113 -2.63 7.87 3.78
N ILE A 114 -3.53 7.40 4.64
CA ILE A 114 -4.33 6.22 4.39
C ILE A 114 -5.80 6.58 4.21
N HIS A 115 -6.42 6.00 3.16
CA HIS A 115 -7.83 6.17 2.85
C HIS A 115 -8.49 4.80 2.69
N PHE A 116 -9.74 4.71 3.11
CA PHE A 116 -10.52 3.50 3.06
C PHE A 116 -11.74 3.69 2.15
N SER A 117 -12.06 2.65 1.39
CA SER A 117 -13.30 2.59 0.61
C SER A 117 -13.81 1.17 0.59
N THR A 118 -15.13 1.01 0.60
CA THR A 118 -15.71 -0.29 0.29
C THR A 118 -15.47 -0.62 -1.18
N VAL A 119 -15.45 -1.90 -1.49
CA VAL A 119 -15.30 -2.37 -2.88
C VAL A 119 -16.43 -1.82 -3.75
N ASP A 120 -17.66 -1.85 -3.23
CA ASP A 120 -18.82 -1.37 -3.96
C ASP A 120 -18.73 0.11 -4.30
N TYR A 121 -18.34 0.93 -3.32
CA TYR A 121 -18.18 2.36 -3.56
C TYR A 121 -17.08 2.63 -4.59
N PHE A 122 -15.95 1.93 -4.48
CA PHE A 122 -14.83 2.10 -5.39
C PHE A 122 -15.20 1.79 -6.84
N TRP A 123 -15.94 0.70 -7.06
CA TRP A 123 -16.35 0.28 -8.40
C TRP A 123 -17.50 1.09 -8.98
N ASN A 124 -18.41 1.58 -8.14
CA ASN A 124 -19.65 2.21 -8.60
C ASN A 124 -19.56 3.73 -8.66
N VAL A 125 -18.60 4.34 -7.94
CA VAL A 125 -18.41 5.78 -7.97
C VAL A 125 -17.27 6.12 -8.92
N ASN A 126 -17.62 6.66 -10.07
CA ASN A 126 -16.65 7.03 -11.10
C ASN A 126 -16.11 8.44 -10.82
N ASN A 127 -14.94 8.52 -10.22
CA ASN A 127 -14.24 9.79 -10.00
C ASN A 127 -12.78 9.69 -10.43
N THR A 128 -12.14 10.86 -10.52
CA THR A 128 -10.76 10.95 -11.00
C THR A 128 -9.79 10.19 -10.11
N ILE A 129 -9.98 10.23 -8.79
CA ILE A 129 -9.11 9.56 -7.84
C ILE A 129 -9.16 8.04 -8.04
N HIS A 130 -10.37 7.48 -8.12
CA HIS A 130 -10.55 6.05 -8.34
C HIS A 130 -9.97 5.60 -9.68
N GLN A 131 -10.17 6.39 -10.73
CA GLN A 131 -9.60 6.08 -12.05
C GLN A 131 -8.08 6.07 -12.03
N ASN A 132 -7.47 7.02 -11.34
CA ASN A 132 -6.01 7.09 -11.22
C ASN A 132 -5.47 5.91 -10.41
N ILE A 133 -6.15 5.52 -9.36
CA ILE A 133 -5.77 4.36 -8.56
C ILE A 133 -5.83 3.08 -9.41
N MET A 134 -6.88 2.91 -10.21
CA MET A 134 -7.01 1.74 -11.07
C MET A 134 -5.91 1.68 -12.13
N ARG A 135 -5.53 2.81 -12.69
CA ARG A 135 -4.55 2.86 -13.79
C ARG A 135 -3.11 2.83 -13.31
N LYS A 136 -2.80 3.48 -12.21
CA LYS A 136 -1.43 3.75 -11.77
C LYS A 136 -1.10 3.20 -10.40
N GLY A 137 -2.09 2.71 -9.66
CA GLY A 137 -1.87 2.14 -8.35
C GLY A 137 -1.08 0.84 -8.42
N LEU A 138 -0.30 0.59 -7.37
CA LEU A 138 0.44 -0.65 -7.19
C LEU A 138 -0.23 -1.46 -6.10
N LEU A 139 -0.74 -2.63 -6.46
CA LEU A 139 -1.38 -3.51 -5.49
C LEU A 139 -0.31 -4.17 -4.63
N LEU A 140 -0.31 -3.86 -3.34
CA LEU A 140 0.68 -4.35 -2.40
C LEU A 140 0.24 -5.61 -1.69
N TRP A 141 -1.06 -5.76 -1.48
CA TRP A 141 -1.59 -6.91 -0.78
C TRP A 141 -3.05 -7.16 -1.18
N VAL A 142 -3.39 -8.45 -1.30
CA VAL A 142 -4.74 -8.95 -1.57
C VAL A 142 -5.03 -10.06 -0.60
N SER A 143 -6.20 -10.03 0.00
CA SER A 143 -6.63 -11.11 0.88
C SER A 143 -7.08 -12.37 0.12
#